data_02b43c78cd947832f75a4e5530792c4b
#
_entry.id   02b43c78cd947832f75a4e5530792c4b
#
_cell.length_a   1.000
_cell.length_b   1.000
_cell.length_c   1.000
_cell.angle_alpha   90.00
_cell.angle_beta   90.00
_cell.angle_gamma   90.00
#
_symmetry.space_group_name_H-M   'P 1'
#
loop_
_entity.id
_entity.type
_entity.pdbx_description
1 polymer ?
#
loop_
_entity_poly.entity_id
_entity_poly.type
_entity_poly.pdbx_seq_one_letter_code
_entity_poly.pdbx_strand_id
1 'polypeptide(L)'
;MNIAINRDAIKKVVMRDQSSPTNVIMPPFVNGWNESLDQIPAYDVAAAKALMAEAGYGDGFSITLNCPNDRYINDEAICQAAVGMLGQIGVKVNLDAKPKAQHFPLIKNKTTEFYMLGWGVPTFDSHYIFNFLVHETTENRGSWNNTGYANADVNAKIVALESETDLAKRDGIIGEIWAQVQEDQLYLPIHNQVLNWGMKNGIQFDVQPEDCLLYTS
;
A
#
# COMPACT_ATOMS: atom_id res chain seq x y z
N MET A 1 13.63 2.21 6.11
CA MET A 1 13.29 1.41 4.92
C MET A 1 12.61 2.24 3.82
N ASN A 2 11.61 3.06 4.11
CA ASN A 2 10.82 3.80 3.12
C ASN A 2 11.67 4.64 2.14
N ILE A 3 12.62 5.46 2.63
CA ILE A 3 13.50 6.29 1.79
C ILE A 3 14.59 5.49 1.04
N ALA A 4 14.72 4.20 1.31
CA ALA A 4 15.62 3.30 0.57
C ALA A 4 14.96 2.70 -0.68
N ILE A 5 13.67 2.92 -0.91
CA ILE A 5 12.95 2.43 -2.09
C ILE A 5 12.93 3.51 -3.18
N ASN A 6 13.60 3.23 -4.28
CA ASN A 6 13.60 4.08 -5.47
C ASN A 6 12.35 3.79 -6.32
N ARG A 7 11.27 4.52 -6.04
CA ARG A 7 9.98 4.35 -6.73
C ARG A 7 10.06 4.71 -8.21
N ASP A 8 10.89 5.68 -8.57
CA ASP A 8 11.11 6.08 -9.97
C ASP A 8 11.83 4.99 -10.76
N ALA A 9 12.79 4.29 -10.14
CA ALA A 9 13.45 3.15 -10.77
C ALA A 9 12.46 1.99 -10.98
N ILE A 10 11.59 1.70 -10.00
CA ILE A 10 10.53 0.70 -10.15
C ILE A 10 9.60 1.10 -11.30
N LYS A 11 9.12 2.35 -11.34
CA LYS A 11 8.28 2.86 -12.43
C LYS A 11 8.93 2.66 -13.78
N LYS A 12 10.17 3.13 -13.97
CA LYS A 12 10.85 3.12 -15.27
C LYS A 12 11.27 1.73 -15.73
N VAL A 13 11.90 0.97 -14.83
CA VAL A 13 12.55 -0.30 -15.18
C VAL A 13 11.60 -1.48 -15.09
N VAL A 14 10.85 -1.57 -13.99
CA VAL A 14 9.95 -2.72 -13.74
C VAL A 14 8.61 -2.51 -14.41
N MET A 15 8.02 -1.32 -14.25
CA MET A 15 6.67 -1.02 -14.73
C MET A 15 6.63 -0.39 -16.13
N ARG A 16 7.78 -0.13 -16.75
CA ARG A 16 7.88 0.45 -18.11
C ARG A 16 7.03 1.71 -18.26
N ASP A 17 7.11 2.60 -17.26
CA ASP A 17 6.32 3.82 -17.10
C ASP A 17 4.79 3.61 -16.95
N GLN A 18 4.31 2.36 -16.79
CA GLN A 18 2.90 2.03 -16.58
C GLN A 18 2.54 1.97 -15.09
N SER A 19 2.97 2.97 -14.33
CA SER A 19 2.58 3.16 -12.92
C SER A 19 2.81 4.61 -12.48
N SER A 20 2.13 5.02 -11.42
CA SER A 20 2.34 6.32 -10.77
C SER A 20 2.88 6.09 -9.36
N PRO A 21 4.14 6.46 -9.07
CA PRO A 21 4.67 6.41 -7.72
C PRO A 21 3.75 7.13 -6.73
N THR A 22 3.66 6.63 -5.50
CA THR A 22 2.80 7.21 -4.46
C THR A 22 3.40 6.99 -3.07
N ASN A 23 3.01 7.83 -2.12
CA ASN A 23 3.32 7.69 -0.70
C ASN A 23 2.07 7.38 0.15
N VAL A 24 0.94 7.16 -0.48
CA VAL A 24 -0.32 6.77 0.17
C VAL A 24 -0.91 5.54 -0.51
N ILE A 25 -1.73 4.77 0.20
CA ILE A 25 -2.35 3.55 -0.31
C ILE A 25 -3.71 3.81 -0.98
N MET A 26 -3.81 4.91 -1.71
CA MET A 26 -5.00 5.29 -2.47
C MET A 26 -4.63 6.11 -3.70
N PRO A 27 -5.38 5.99 -4.79
CA PRO A 27 -5.22 6.87 -5.94
C PRO A 27 -5.88 8.25 -5.72
N PRO A 28 -5.53 9.27 -6.52
CA PRO A 28 -5.99 10.66 -6.33
C PRO A 28 -7.51 10.89 -6.38
N PHE A 29 -8.28 9.99 -6.96
CA PHE A 29 -9.75 10.12 -7.05
C PHE A 29 -10.49 9.61 -5.81
N VAL A 30 -9.78 9.06 -4.82
CA VAL A 30 -10.37 8.60 -3.56
C VAL A 30 -10.49 9.76 -2.59
N ASN A 31 -11.67 9.92 -1.97
CA ASN A 31 -11.88 10.94 -0.95
C ASN A 31 -10.89 10.79 0.22
N GLY A 32 -10.28 11.90 0.60
CA GLY A 32 -9.21 11.96 1.59
C GLY A 32 -7.80 12.02 0.99
N TRP A 33 -7.64 11.77 -0.32
CA TRP A 33 -6.36 12.03 -0.98
C TRP A 33 -6.11 13.54 -1.07
N ASN A 34 -4.89 13.92 -0.82
CA ASN A 34 -4.40 15.26 -1.14
C ASN A 34 -2.89 15.22 -1.41
N GLU A 35 -2.40 16.21 -2.14
CA GLU A 35 -1.02 16.29 -2.57
C GLU A 35 -0.03 16.36 -1.40
N SER A 36 -0.41 16.95 -0.27
CA SER A 36 0.47 17.04 0.90
C SER A 36 0.70 15.68 1.59
N LEU A 37 -0.29 14.79 1.56
CA LEU A 37 -0.15 13.42 2.04
C LEU A 37 0.67 12.56 1.08
N ASP A 38 0.56 12.79 -0.23
CA ASP A 38 1.24 11.99 -1.26
C ASP A 38 2.65 12.51 -1.61
N GLN A 39 3.29 13.24 -0.70
CA GLN A 39 4.67 13.66 -0.87
C GLN A 39 5.62 12.46 -0.74
N ILE A 40 6.18 12.03 -1.87
CA ILE A 40 7.11 10.92 -1.92
C ILE A 40 8.45 11.36 -1.30
N PRO A 41 8.94 10.68 -0.25
CA PRO A 41 10.23 11.01 0.32
C PRO A 41 11.35 10.76 -0.70
N ALA A 42 12.34 11.66 -0.71
CA ALA A 42 13.49 11.51 -1.59
C ALA A 42 14.21 10.18 -1.34
N TYR A 43 14.58 9.49 -2.41
CA TYR A 43 15.42 8.30 -2.32
C TYR A 43 16.80 8.68 -1.82
N ASP A 44 17.20 8.17 -0.65
CA ASP A 44 18.48 8.45 -0.03
C ASP A 44 18.98 7.24 0.78
N VAL A 45 19.92 6.51 0.21
CA VAL A 45 20.53 5.34 0.85
C VAL A 45 21.41 5.74 2.03
N ALA A 46 22.09 6.89 1.97
CA ALA A 46 22.98 7.33 3.04
C ALA A 46 22.16 7.72 4.28
N ALA A 47 21.11 8.52 4.11
CA ALA A 47 20.16 8.85 5.18
C ALA A 47 19.45 7.59 5.72
N ALA A 48 19.06 6.65 4.84
CA ALA A 48 18.45 5.40 5.28
C ALA A 48 19.38 4.57 6.16
N LYS A 49 20.69 4.48 5.84
CA LYS A 49 21.68 3.80 6.69
C LYS A 49 21.86 4.50 8.04
N ALA A 50 21.87 5.83 8.05
CA ALA A 50 21.97 6.59 9.29
C ALA A 50 20.78 6.30 10.21
N LEU A 51 19.55 6.32 9.67
CA LEU A 51 18.33 5.97 10.42
C LEU A 51 18.34 4.51 10.89
N MET A 52 18.88 3.57 10.11
CA MET A 52 19.04 2.18 10.55
C MET A 52 19.97 2.07 11.75
N ALA A 53 21.11 2.79 11.73
CA ALA A 53 22.04 2.82 12.84
C ALA A 53 21.44 3.48 14.09
N GLU A 54 20.73 4.60 13.94
CA GLU A 54 20.01 5.29 15.01
C GLU A 54 18.97 4.38 15.67
N ALA A 55 18.26 3.58 14.87
CA ALA A 55 17.29 2.60 15.33
C ALA A 55 17.92 1.33 15.97
N GLY A 56 19.25 1.24 16.04
CA GLY A 56 19.95 0.09 16.60
C GLY A 56 20.17 -1.08 15.62
N TYR A 57 19.92 -0.86 14.32
CA TYR A 57 20.09 -1.87 13.26
C TYR A 57 21.26 -1.54 12.32
N GLY A 58 22.33 -0.93 12.82
CA GLY A 58 23.51 -0.57 12.02
C GLY A 58 24.19 -1.75 11.35
N ASP A 59 24.14 -2.93 11.96
CA ASP A 59 24.64 -4.20 11.40
C ASP A 59 23.64 -4.88 10.45
N GLY A 60 22.46 -4.28 10.25
CA GLY A 60 21.38 -4.84 9.45
C GLY A 60 20.59 -5.93 10.18
N PHE A 61 19.65 -6.53 9.46
CA PHE A 61 18.87 -7.67 9.94
C PHE A 61 18.37 -8.50 8.77
N SER A 62 17.80 -9.68 9.06
CA SER A 62 17.18 -10.55 8.07
C SER A 62 15.67 -10.53 8.24
N ILE A 63 14.92 -10.53 7.13
CA ILE A 63 13.46 -10.57 7.10
C ILE A 63 12.97 -11.34 5.87
N THR A 64 11.83 -12.02 5.97
CA THR A 64 11.19 -12.66 4.84
C THR A 64 10.17 -11.73 4.20
N LEU A 65 10.29 -11.49 2.89
CA LEU A 65 9.28 -10.80 2.08
C LEU A 65 8.40 -11.82 1.36
N ASN A 66 7.16 -11.97 1.79
CA ASN A 66 6.17 -12.77 1.09
C ASN A 66 5.57 -11.93 -0.06
N CYS A 67 5.62 -12.48 -1.26
CA CYS A 67 5.21 -11.80 -2.50
C CYS A 67 4.30 -12.70 -3.34
N PRO A 68 3.22 -12.20 -3.94
CA PRO A 68 2.52 -12.95 -4.96
C PRO A 68 3.32 -12.95 -6.26
N ASN A 69 3.06 -13.89 -7.17
CA ASN A 69 3.68 -13.92 -8.50
C ASN A 69 2.66 -14.16 -9.64
N ASP A 70 1.37 -14.07 -9.34
CA ASP A 70 0.27 -14.25 -10.30
C ASP A 70 -0.95 -13.36 -9.98
N ARG A 71 -0.76 -12.25 -9.23
CA ARG A 71 -1.87 -11.39 -8.77
C ARG A 71 -1.83 -9.99 -9.35
N TYR A 72 -0.68 -9.34 -9.33
CA TYR A 72 -0.51 -7.96 -9.80
C TYR A 72 0.45 -7.90 -10.98
N ILE A 73 0.41 -6.81 -11.74
CA ILE A 73 1.34 -6.62 -12.85
C ILE A 73 2.77 -6.53 -12.31
N ASN A 74 3.63 -7.44 -12.76
CA ASN A 74 5.06 -7.51 -12.39
C ASN A 74 5.33 -7.63 -10.87
N ASP A 75 4.42 -8.23 -10.12
CA ASP A 75 4.48 -8.35 -8.65
C ASP A 75 5.83 -8.93 -8.17
N GLU A 76 6.25 -10.09 -8.64
CA GLU A 76 7.54 -10.67 -8.25
C GLU A 76 8.74 -9.77 -8.63
N ALA A 77 8.70 -9.14 -9.79
CA ALA A 77 9.78 -8.25 -10.23
C ALA A 77 9.88 -6.97 -9.38
N ILE A 78 8.74 -6.44 -8.90
CA ILE A 78 8.70 -5.34 -7.93
C ILE A 78 9.34 -5.78 -6.60
N CYS A 79 8.98 -6.97 -6.11
CA CYS A 79 9.57 -7.51 -4.89
C CYS A 79 11.07 -7.74 -5.02
N GLN A 80 11.54 -8.27 -6.14
CA GLN A 80 12.97 -8.45 -6.44
C GLN A 80 13.72 -7.11 -6.44
N ALA A 81 13.14 -6.07 -7.02
CA ALA A 81 13.70 -4.72 -6.98
C ALA A 81 13.80 -4.19 -5.54
N ALA A 82 12.76 -4.38 -4.73
CA ALA A 82 12.76 -3.99 -3.32
C ALA A 82 13.84 -4.75 -2.52
N VAL A 83 14.03 -6.05 -2.75
CA VAL A 83 15.10 -6.86 -2.15
C VAL A 83 16.48 -6.22 -2.41
N GLY A 84 16.76 -5.88 -3.68
CA GLY A 84 18.03 -5.23 -4.06
C GLY A 84 18.23 -3.87 -3.40
N MET A 85 17.17 -3.07 -3.30
CA MET A 85 17.21 -1.74 -2.68
C MET A 85 17.41 -1.82 -1.16
N LEU A 86 16.67 -2.68 -0.47
CA LEU A 86 16.79 -2.90 0.97
C LEU A 86 18.14 -3.52 1.36
N GLY A 87 18.71 -4.35 0.49
CA GLY A 87 20.04 -4.88 0.66
C GLY A 87 21.13 -3.78 0.76
N GLN A 88 20.95 -2.64 0.10
CA GLN A 88 21.88 -1.52 0.17
C GLN A 88 21.98 -0.88 1.57
N ILE A 89 20.94 -1.04 2.39
CA ILE A 89 20.90 -0.50 3.76
C ILE A 89 21.12 -1.59 4.83
N GLY A 90 21.60 -2.77 4.43
CA GLY A 90 21.94 -3.86 5.36
C GLY A 90 20.76 -4.80 5.66
N VAL A 91 19.57 -4.63 5.06
CA VAL A 91 18.46 -5.54 5.28
C VAL A 91 18.57 -6.72 4.32
N LYS A 92 18.82 -7.91 4.88
CA LYS A 92 18.88 -9.17 4.13
C LYS A 92 17.46 -9.71 3.95
N VAL A 93 16.88 -9.48 2.78
CA VAL A 93 15.52 -9.91 2.48
C VAL A 93 15.53 -11.29 1.83
N ASN A 94 14.85 -12.27 2.44
CA ASN A 94 14.56 -13.55 1.83
C ASN A 94 13.24 -13.43 1.06
N LEU A 95 13.30 -13.45 -0.28
CA LEU A 95 12.09 -13.37 -1.09
C LEU A 95 11.40 -14.75 -1.14
N ASP A 96 10.14 -14.79 -0.71
CA ASP A 96 9.26 -15.95 -0.77
C ASP A 96 8.09 -15.64 -1.72
N ALA A 97 8.33 -15.83 -3.05
CA ALA A 97 7.34 -15.56 -4.09
C ALA A 97 6.47 -16.81 -4.34
N LYS A 98 5.16 -16.64 -4.26
CA LYS A 98 4.17 -17.73 -4.39
C LYS A 98 2.93 -17.30 -5.16
N PRO A 99 2.20 -18.25 -5.79
CA PRO A 99 0.88 -17.97 -6.33
C PRO A 99 -0.05 -17.38 -5.26
N LYS A 100 -0.95 -16.48 -5.67
CA LYS A 100 -1.92 -15.80 -4.77
C LYS A 100 -2.70 -16.74 -3.87
N ALA A 101 -3.01 -17.96 -4.37
CA ALA A 101 -3.72 -18.98 -3.60
C ALA A 101 -2.94 -19.47 -2.35
N GLN A 102 -1.62 -19.34 -2.36
CA GLN A 102 -0.73 -19.65 -1.24
C GLN A 102 -0.35 -18.38 -0.45
N HIS A 103 -0.18 -17.26 -1.13
CA HIS A 103 0.24 -15.99 -0.54
C HIS A 103 -0.82 -15.40 0.42
N PHE A 104 -2.08 -15.29 0.00
CA PHE A 104 -3.11 -14.68 0.83
C PHE A 104 -3.43 -15.43 2.12
N PRO A 105 -3.43 -16.78 2.17
CA PRO A 105 -3.55 -17.49 3.44
C PRO A 105 -2.44 -17.18 4.44
N LEU A 106 -1.19 -16.98 4.00
CA LEU A 106 -0.09 -16.59 4.88
C LEU A 106 -0.37 -15.25 5.56
N ILE A 107 -0.82 -14.24 4.79
CA ILE A 107 -1.20 -12.93 5.32
C ILE A 107 -2.35 -13.09 6.32
N LYS A 108 -3.44 -13.75 5.94
CA LYS A 108 -4.62 -13.91 6.80
C LYS A 108 -4.34 -14.67 8.10
N ASN A 109 -3.43 -15.63 8.06
CA ASN A 109 -3.01 -16.39 9.25
C ASN A 109 -1.95 -15.64 10.07
N LYS A 110 -1.55 -14.42 9.67
CA LYS A 110 -0.53 -13.60 10.33
C LYS A 110 0.80 -14.33 10.50
N THR A 111 1.20 -15.10 9.48
CA THR A 111 2.45 -15.86 9.44
C THR A 111 3.53 -15.22 8.60
N THR A 112 3.34 -13.94 8.24
CA THR A 112 4.25 -13.13 7.44
C THR A 112 4.96 -12.10 8.32
N GLU A 113 6.23 -11.83 8.02
CA GLU A 113 7.00 -10.74 8.65
C GLU A 113 6.87 -9.45 7.84
N PHE A 114 6.96 -9.57 6.52
CA PHE A 114 6.82 -8.49 5.56
C PHE A 114 6.13 -9.03 4.31
N TYR A 115 5.18 -8.31 3.74
CA TYR A 115 4.42 -8.83 2.61
C TYR A 115 4.00 -7.75 1.63
N MET A 116 3.85 -8.14 0.37
CA MET A 116 3.27 -7.30 -0.67
C MET A 116 1.76 -7.48 -0.73
N LEU A 117 1.03 -6.37 -0.78
CA LEU A 117 -0.41 -6.32 -0.97
C LEU A 117 -0.78 -5.16 -1.88
N GLY A 118 -1.67 -5.37 -2.83
CA GLY A 118 -2.35 -4.31 -3.56
C GLY A 118 -3.78 -4.14 -3.06
N TRP A 119 -4.30 -2.92 -3.11
CA TRP A 119 -5.62 -2.60 -2.60
C TRP A 119 -6.41 -1.74 -3.59
N GLY A 120 -7.67 -2.07 -3.81
CA GLY A 120 -8.62 -1.26 -4.55
C GLY A 120 -9.61 -0.58 -3.60
N VAL A 121 -10.19 0.55 -4.00
CA VAL A 121 -11.12 1.33 -3.17
C VAL A 121 -12.45 1.53 -3.91
N PRO A 122 -13.32 0.51 -3.97
CA PRO A 122 -14.55 0.55 -4.78
C PRO A 122 -15.57 1.57 -4.30
N THR A 123 -15.47 2.06 -3.08
CA THR A 123 -16.35 3.11 -2.53
C THR A 123 -15.85 4.52 -2.83
N PHE A 124 -14.65 4.68 -3.40
CA PHE A 124 -13.97 5.96 -3.58
C PHE A 124 -13.82 6.79 -2.32
N ASP A 125 -13.77 6.13 -1.15
CA ASP A 125 -13.67 6.79 0.16
C ASP A 125 -12.63 6.11 1.05
N SER A 126 -11.79 6.90 1.73
CA SER A 126 -10.72 6.43 2.63
C SER A 126 -11.24 5.54 3.76
N HIS A 127 -12.50 5.68 4.18
CA HIS A 127 -13.07 4.83 5.21
C HIS A 127 -12.99 3.34 4.85
N TYR A 128 -13.11 3.00 3.56
CA TYR A 128 -12.95 1.61 3.10
C TYR A 128 -11.54 1.07 3.42
N ILE A 129 -10.51 1.87 3.18
CA ILE A 129 -9.13 1.52 3.51
C ILE A 129 -8.96 1.36 5.02
N PHE A 130 -9.44 2.34 5.77
CA PHE A 130 -9.33 2.36 7.21
C PHE A 130 -10.01 1.17 7.88
N ASN A 131 -11.22 0.86 7.44
CA ASN A 131 -12.00 -0.24 8.00
C ASN A 131 -11.37 -1.61 7.77
N PHE A 132 -10.71 -1.83 6.63
CA PHE A 132 -10.13 -3.12 6.29
C PHE A 132 -8.65 -3.25 6.67
N LEU A 133 -7.85 -2.20 6.50
CA LEU A 133 -6.41 -2.27 6.57
C LEU A 133 -5.82 -1.62 7.83
N VAL A 134 -6.50 -0.62 8.43
CA VAL A 134 -5.94 0.20 9.52
C VAL A 134 -6.53 -0.16 10.87
N HIS A 135 -7.86 -0.27 10.98
CA HIS A 135 -8.52 -0.65 12.23
C HIS A 135 -7.95 -1.97 12.76
N GLU A 136 -7.76 -2.08 14.06
CA GLU A 136 -7.38 -3.37 14.67
C GLU A 136 -8.36 -4.49 14.28
N THR A 137 -7.85 -5.72 14.25
CA THR A 137 -8.68 -6.88 13.86
C THR A 137 -9.73 -7.18 14.92
N THR A 138 -11.00 -7.07 14.53
CA THR A 138 -12.18 -7.47 15.30
C THR A 138 -13.05 -8.41 14.45
N GLU A 139 -14.21 -8.79 14.96
CA GLU A 139 -15.16 -9.61 14.21
C GLU A 139 -15.60 -8.94 12.89
N ASN A 140 -15.76 -7.60 12.90
CA ASN A 140 -16.35 -6.85 11.78
C ASN A 140 -15.38 -5.86 11.10
N ARG A 141 -14.16 -5.65 11.63
CA ARG A 141 -13.19 -4.69 11.11
C ARG A 141 -11.78 -5.26 11.11
N GLY A 142 -10.89 -4.62 10.37
CA GLY A 142 -9.48 -4.95 10.33
C GLY A 142 -9.17 -6.32 9.74
N SER A 143 -10.07 -6.84 8.87
CA SER A 143 -9.92 -8.20 8.32
C SER A 143 -8.68 -8.41 7.44
N TRP A 144 -8.02 -7.31 7.06
CA TRP A 144 -6.76 -7.28 6.32
C TRP A 144 -5.65 -6.51 7.05
N ASN A 145 -5.90 -6.05 8.29
CA ASN A 145 -4.84 -5.57 9.15
C ASN A 145 -4.06 -6.75 9.73
N ASN A 146 -3.08 -7.22 8.99
CA ASN A 146 -2.24 -8.36 9.41
C ASN A 146 -0.87 -7.90 9.90
N THR A 147 -0.68 -6.58 10.07
CA THR A 147 0.51 -5.96 10.64
C THR A 147 0.54 -6.00 12.16
N GLY A 148 -0.61 -6.25 12.80
CA GLY A 148 -0.77 -6.13 14.25
C GLY A 148 -0.92 -4.69 14.74
N TYR A 149 -1.09 -3.72 13.84
CA TYR A 149 -1.33 -2.34 14.21
C TYR A 149 -2.61 -2.20 15.03
N ALA A 150 -2.50 -1.51 16.16
CA ALA A 150 -3.61 -1.17 17.04
C ALA A 150 -3.34 0.19 17.67
N ASN A 151 -4.19 1.16 17.36
CA ASN A 151 -4.16 2.49 17.93
C ASN A 151 -5.61 2.88 18.32
N ALA A 152 -5.87 3.00 19.60
CA ALA A 152 -7.23 3.20 20.13
C ALA A 152 -7.88 4.49 19.62
N ASP A 153 -7.11 5.58 19.46
CA ASP A 153 -7.61 6.86 18.95
C ASP A 153 -7.97 6.75 17.46
N VAL A 154 -7.11 6.13 16.67
CA VAL A 154 -7.37 5.85 15.26
C VAL A 154 -8.60 4.96 15.10
N ASN A 155 -8.72 3.88 15.88
CA ASN A 155 -9.88 2.99 15.84
C ASN A 155 -11.18 3.73 16.16
N ALA A 156 -11.19 4.59 17.19
CA ALA A 156 -12.36 5.38 17.55
C ALA A 156 -12.76 6.35 16.42
N LYS A 157 -11.80 7.00 15.78
CA LYS A 157 -12.03 7.89 14.64
C LYS A 157 -12.60 7.14 13.42
N ILE A 158 -12.09 5.93 13.13
CA ILE A 158 -12.63 5.09 12.04
C ILE A 158 -14.10 4.74 12.29
N VAL A 159 -14.45 4.38 13.52
CA VAL A 159 -15.84 4.09 13.89
C VAL A 159 -16.72 5.35 13.79
N ALA A 160 -16.22 6.51 14.19
CA ALA A 160 -16.97 7.76 14.10
C ALA A 160 -17.32 8.14 12.66
N LEU A 161 -16.48 7.80 11.68
CA LEU A 161 -16.74 8.05 10.25
C LEU A 161 -17.98 7.34 9.72
N GLU A 162 -18.44 6.24 10.34
CA GLU A 162 -19.59 5.48 9.88
C GLU A 162 -20.92 6.25 10.01
N SER A 163 -20.98 7.19 10.95
CA SER A 163 -22.19 7.96 11.24
C SER A 163 -22.03 9.47 11.01
N GLU A 164 -20.82 9.96 10.69
CA GLU A 164 -20.60 11.38 10.45
C GLU A 164 -21.13 11.77 9.07
N THR A 165 -22.09 12.65 9.04
CA THR A 165 -22.78 13.15 7.82
C THR A 165 -22.36 14.56 7.42
N ASP A 166 -21.72 15.31 8.31
CA ASP A 166 -21.12 16.60 7.99
C ASP A 166 -19.82 16.36 7.21
N LEU A 167 -19.80 16.72 5.93
CA LEU A 167 -18.68 16.46 5.05
C LEU A 167 -17.38 17.10 5.53
N ALA A 168 -17.44 18.33 6.04
CA ALA A 168 -16.23 19.03 6.50
C ALA A 168 -15.61 18.35 7.75
N LYS A 169 -16.45 17.92 8.67
CA LYS A 169 -15.98 17.15 9.83
C LYS A 169 -15.45 15.80 9.43
N ARG A 170 -16.14 15.11 8.50
CA ARG A 170 -15.72 13.83 7.97
C ARG A 170 -14.33 13.92 7.32
N ASP A 171 -14.11 14.90 6.46
CA ASP A 171 -12.83 15.14 5.80
C ASP A 171 -11.72 15.47 6.81
N GLY A 172 -12.05 16.23 7.87
CA GLY A 172 -11.13 16.49 8.97
C GLY A 172 -10.68 15.21 9.67
N ILE A 173 -11.61 14.33 10.03
CA ILE A 173 -11.32 13.03 10.67
C ILE A 173 -10.46 12.15 9.74
N ILE A 174 -10.80 12.09 8.46
CA ILE A 174 -10.02 11.35 7.45
C ILE A 174 -8.57 11.86 7.41
N GLY A 175 -8.39 13.19 7.40
CA GLY A 175 -7.05 13.79 7.39
C GLY A 175 -6.24 13.44 8.64
N GLU A 176 -6.85 13.47 9.82
CA GLU A 176 -6.20 13.08 11.07
C GLU A 176 -5.77 11.61 11.10
N ILE A 177 -6.62 10.70 10.59
CA ILE A 177 -6.27 9.28 10.49
C ILE A 177 -5.08 9.09 9.55
N TRP A 178 -5.10 9.70 8.36
CA TRP A 178 -4.00 9.59 7.42
C TRP A 178 -2.69 10.15 7.97
N ALA A 179 -2.74 11.29 8.68
CA ALA A 179 -1.56 11.86 9.33
C ALA A 179 -0.94 10.87 10.32
N GLN A 180 -1.77 10.22 11.14
CA GLN A 180 -1.29 9.23 12.12
C GLN A 180 -0.75 7.96 11.43
N VAL A 181 -1.42 7.44 10.41
CA VAL A 181 -0.96 6.28 9.65
C VAL A 181 0.40 6.52 8.98
N GLN A 182 0.63 7.75 8.50
CA GLN A 182 1.93 8.14 7.92
C GLN A 182 3.00 8.35 8.98
N GLU A 183 2.67 8.95 10.12
CA GLU A 183 3.60 9.09 11.25
C GLU A 183 4.07 7.73 11.75
N ASP A 184 3.14 6.78 11.92
CA ASP A 184 3.41 5.42 12.36
C ASP A 184 4.11 4.57 11.28
N GLN A 185 4.23 5.06 10.05
CA GLN A 185 4.81 4.34 8.90
C GLN A 185 4.22 2.93 8.73
N LEU A 186 2.90 2.81 8.92
CA LEU A 186 2.20 1.52 8.92
C LEU A 186 2.40 0.73 7.62
N TYR A 187 2.49 1.43 6.49
CA TYR A 187 2.71 0.86 5.17
C TYR A 187 3.89 1.51 4.47
N LEU A 188 4.41 0.81 3.46
CA LEU A 188 5.41 1.31 2.53
C LEU A 188 4.77 1.35 1.14
N PRO A 189 4.02 2.42 0.77
CA PRO A 189 3.40 2.53 -0.53
C PRO A 189 4.44 2.60 -1.64
N ILE A 190 4.18 1.98 -2.79
CA ILE A 190 5.11 1.95 -3.91
C ILE A 190 4.55 2.75 -5.09
N HIS A 191 3.39 2.32 -5.60
CA HIS A 191 2.77 2.96 -6.77
C HIS A 191 1.28 2.63 -6.88
N ASN A 192 0.56 3.47 -7.62
CA ASN A 192 -0.75 3.15 -8.18
C ASN A 192 -0.54 2.45 -9.53
N GLN A 193 -1.13 1.27 -9.68
CA GLN A 193 -1.07 0.48 -10.91
C GLN A 193 -1.99 1.08 -11.97
N VAL A 194 -1.49 1.22 -13.21
CA VAL A 194 -2.30 1.58 -14.36
C VAL A 194 -3.08 0.36 -14.83
N LEU A 195 -4.39 0.53 -15.08
CA LEU A 195 -5.24 -0.49 -15.68
C LEU A 195 -5.25 -0.32 -17.20
N ASN A 196 -4.95 -1.38 -17.92
CA ASN A 196 -4.92 -1.41 -19.38
C ASN A 196 -6.03 -2.32 -19.91
N TRP A 197 -6.85 -1.82 -20.83
CA TRP A 197 -7.95 -2.56 -21.43
C TRP A 197 -7.74 -2.73 -22.93
N GLY A 198 -7.88 -3.96 -23.42
CA GLY A 198 -7.85 -4.28 -24.85
C GLY A 198 -9.26 -4.50 -25.38
N MET A 199 -9.64 -3.80 -26.46
CA MET A 199 -10.95 -3.91 -27.09
C MET A 199 -10.85 -4.14 -28.59
N LYS A 200 -11.85 -4.78 -29.19
CA LYS A 200 -12.01 -4.81 -30.65
C LYS A 200 -12.38 -3.43 -31.17
N ASN A 201 -11.91 -3.10 -32.36
CA ASN A 201 -12.34 -1.87 -33.04
C ASN A 201 -13.87 -1.80 -33.16
N GLY A 202 -14.44 -0.64 -32.81
CA GLY A 202 -15.90 -0.42 -32.85
C GLY A 202 -16.62 -0.70 -31.53
N ILE A 203 -15.95 -1.21 -30.52
CA ILE A 203 -16.49 -1.29 -29.15
C ILE A 203 -16.09 -0.02 -28.40
N GLN A 204 -17.08 0.69 -27.87
CA GLN A 204 -16.86 1.79 -26.92
C GLN A 204 -17.25 1.30 -25.53
N PHE A 205 -16.41 1.61 -24.55
CA PHE A 205 -16.58 1.18 -23.17
C PHE A 205 -16.05 2.26 -22.23
N ASP A 206 -16.88 2.67 -21.28
CA ASP A 206 -16.48 3.62 -20.25
C ASP A 206 -15.74 2.86 -19.15
N VAL A 207 -14.41 3.04 -19.13
CA VAL A 207 -13.56 2.41 -18.12
C VAL A 207 -13.76 3.09 -16.78
N GLN A 208 -14.20 2.32 -15.79
CA GLN A 208 -14.25 2.78 -14.41
C GLN A 208 -12.86 2.62 -13.75
N PRO A 209 -12.47 3.53 -12.84
CA PRO A 209 -11.18 3.45 -12.15
C PRO A 209 -11.11 2.31 -11.11
N GLU A 210 -12.23 1.68 -10.80
CA GLU A 210 -12.32 0.42 -10.07
C GLU A 210 -12.34 -0.76 -11.05
N ASP A 211 -11.98 -1.95 -10.58
CA ASP A 211 -12.03 -3.19 -11.37
C ASP A 211 -13.47 -3.64 -11.75
N CYS A 212 -14.44 -2.73 -11.76
CA CYS A 212 -15.81 -3.00 -12.05
C CYS A 212 -16.11 -2.82 -13.55
N LEU A 213 -16.61 -3.86 -14.19
CA LEU A 213 -17.10 -3.84 -15.57
C LEU A 213 -18.62 -3.62 -15.54
N LEU A 214 -19.07 -2.44 -15.92
CA LEU A 214 -20.49 -2.19 -16.16
C LEU A 214 -20.82 -2.64 -17.58
N TYR A 215 -21.58 -3.73 -17.70
CA TYR A 215 -22.19 -4.13 -18.97
C TYR A 215 -23.48 -3.34 -19.15
N THR A 216 -23.48 -2.39 -20.08
CA THR A 216 -24.71 -1.72 -20.54
C THR A 216 -25.11 -2.37 -21.85
N SER A 217 -26.27 -2.99 -21.86
CA SER A 217 -26.93 -3.50 -23.08
C SER A 217 -27.50 -2.35 -23.91
#